data_27859e70e57c05c6ea4ab06b9967f7b6
#
_entry.id   27859e70e57c05c6ea4ab06b9967f7b6
#
_cell.length_a   1.000
_cell.length_b   1.000
_cell.length_c   1.000
_cell.angle_alpha   90.00
_cell.angle_beta   90.00
_cell.angle_gamma   90.00
#
_symmetry.space_group_name_H-M   'P 1'
#
loop_
_entity.id
_entity.type
_entity.pdbx_description
1 polymer ?
#
loop_
_entity_poly.entity_id
_entity_poly.type
_entity_poly.pdbx_seq_one_letter_code
_entity_poly.pdbx_strand_id
1 'polypeptide(L)'
;MSTDDTTKSTLGTRTLGTTSPLTVSSMGLGCMGMSEFYGPGDEDAAIATIHRALELGVTFLDTADMYGPFTNEKLVGRAIAGRRDEVVLATKFGNERDEDGSRLGINGKPEYVRKAADASLQRLGVDHIDLYYQHRVDKTVPIEETVGAMAELVHAGKVRHLGLSEASAANIRTAHAVHPITALQTEYSLFTRDIEDEILPTLRELGIGLVPYSPLGRGLLTGAIATTDDLAADDSRRSAYFPRFQGEALDANLALVARIRELAEAKGATPGQLALAWVLAQGNDIAPIPGT
;
A
#
# COMPACT_ATOMS: atom_id res chain seq x y z
N MET A 1 -30.11 33.36 4.95
CA MET A 1 -28.84 33.37 4.20
C MET A 1 -27.90 32.40 4.90
N SER A 2 -27.89 31.17 4.46
CA SER A 2 -27.00 30.11 4.97
C SER A 2 -25.80 30.04 4.03
N THR A 3 -24.65 30.46 4.51
CA THR A 3 -23.37 30.32 3.82
C THR A 3 -22.78 28.99 4.23
N ASP A 4 -23.25 27.93 3.60
CA ASP A 4 -22.60 26.62 3.69
C ASP A 4 -21.56 26.52 2.58
N ASP A 5 -20.46 27.27 2.76
CA ASP A 5 -19.28 27.19 1.91
C ASP A 5 -18.30 26.19 2.55
N THR A 6 -18.70 24.93 2.57
CA THR A 6 -17.75 23.84 2.78
C THR A 6 -16.89 23.74 1.52
N THR A 7 -15.83 24.53 1.47
CA THR A 7 -14.71 24.29 0.54
C THR A 7 -14.22 22.86 0.80
N LYS A 8 -14.68 21.91 -0.03
CA LYS A 8 -14.07 20.57 -0.08
C LYS A 8 -12.60 20.81 -0.37
N SER A 9 -11.75 20.65 0.66
CA SER A 9 -10.31 20.56 0.48
C SER A 9 -10.08 19.33 -0.38
N THR A 10 -9.98 19.51 -1.69
CA THR A 10 -9.71 18.42 -2.60
C THR A 10 -8.27 18.02 -2.40
N LEU A 11 -8.07 16.79 -1.90
CA LEU A 11 -6.76 16.16 -1.89
C LEU A 11 -6.23 16.19 -3.32
N GLY A 12 -5.01 16.73 -3.53
CA GLY A 12 -4.41 16.80 -4.87
C GLY A 12 -4.21 15.42 -5.49
N THR A 13 -3.80 15.36 -6.74
CA THR A 13 -3.47 14.12 -7.45
C THR A 13 -1.98 13.98 -7.70
N ARG A 14 -1.53 12.75 -7.94
CA ARG A 14 -0.18 12.37 -8.37
C ARG A 14 -0.29 11.47 -9.61
N THR A 15 0.72 11.49 -10.45
CA THR A 15 0.82 10.57 -11.59
C THR A 15 1.97 9.60 -11.31
N LEU A 16 1.63 8.32 -11.22
CA LEU A 16 2.58 7.22 -11.09
C LEU A 16 2.93 6.70 -12.48
N GLY A 17 4.21 6.53 -12.74
CA GLY A 17 4.70 6.05 -14.04
C GLY A 17 4.66 7.13 -15.14
N THR A 18 5.61 7.06 -16.06
CA THR A 18 5.67 7.94 -17.24
C THR A 18 5.29 7.23 -18.53
N THR A 19 5.69 5.96 -18.69
CA THR A 19 5.40 5.14 -19.87
C THR A 19 3.98 4.58 -19.85
N SER A 20 3.48 4.22 -18.66
CA SER A 20 2.11 3.79 -18.40
C SER A 20 1.55 4.61 -17.23
N PRO A 21 1.13 5.87 -17.48
CA PRO A 21 0.76 6.81 -16.43
C PRO A 21 -0.56 6.44 -15.77
N LEU A 22 -0.57 6.39 -14.44
CA LEU A 22 -1.74 6.20 -13.61
C LEU A 22 -1.91 7.41 -12.68
N THR A 23 -3.01 8.14 -12.84
CA THR A 23 -3.36 9.23 -11.93
C THR A 23 -4.08 8.68 -10.70
N VAL A 24 -3.56 9.01 -9.52
CA VAL A 24 -4.11 8.61 -8.21
C VAL A 24 -4.34 9.85 -7.33
N SER A 25 -5.15 9.75 -6.29
CA SER A 25 -5.14 10.76 -5.22
C SER A 25 -3.74 10.86 -4.62
N SER A 26 -3.31 12.04 -4.19
CA SER A 26 -1.93 12.28 -3.70
C SER A 26 -1.56 11.39 -2.50
N MET A 27 -2.55 10.83 -1.84
CA MET A 27 -2.44 9.84 -0.78
C MET A 27 -3.54 8.81 -0.99
N GLY A 28 -3.20 7.52 -0.87
CA GLY A 28 -4.17 6.42 -0.92
C GLY A 28 -4.53 5.92 0.48
N LEU A 29 -5.32 4.86 0.53
CA LEU A 29 -5.72 4.16 1.75
C LEU A 29 -5.25 2.70 1.68
N GLY A 30 -4.37 2.30 2.60
CA GLY A 30 -3.99 0.90 2.80
C GLY A 30 -5.05 0.17 3.62
N CYS A 31 -5.67 -0.85 3.04
CA CYS A 31 -6.79 -1.56 3.66
C CYS A 31 -6.38 -2.78 4.51
N MET A 32 -5.10 -3.13 4.61
CA MET A 32 -4.60 -4.33 5.28
C MET A 32 -5.10 -4.46 6.73
N GLY A 33 -5.00 -3.39 7.51
CA GLY A 33 -5.36 -3.39 8.94
C GLY A 33 -6.86 -3.57 9.22
N MET A 34 -7.70 -3.49 8.19
CA MET A 34 -9.16 -3.67 8.33
C MET A 34 -9.57 -5.13 8.49
N SER A 35 -8.69 -6.10 8.23
CA SER A 35 -9.00 -7.53 8.28
C SER A 35 -8.00 -8.37 9.04
N GLU A 36 -6.74 -7.94 9.19
CA GLU A 36 -5.66 -8.74 9.78
C GLU A 36 -4.52 -7.85 10.30
N PHE A 37 -3.66 -8.38 11.14
CA PHE A 37 -2.39 -7.86 11.64
C PHE A 37 -2.45 -6.83 12.78
N TYR A 38 -3.46 -5.99 12.90
CA TYR A 38 -3.52 -4.91 13.89
C TYR A 38 -4.64 -5.07 14.92
N GLY A 39 -5.02 -6.31 15.21
CA GLY A 39 -6.11 -6.66 16.09
C GLY A 39 -7.39 -7.05 15.35
N PRO A 40 -8.51 -7.28 16.06
CA PRO A 40 -9.75 -7.71 15.46
C PRO A 40 -10.34 -6.61 14.56
N GLY A 41 -10.74 -7.01 13.35
CA GLY A 41 -11.38 -6.12 12.38
C GLY A 41 -12.88 -5.90 12.71
N ASP A 42 -13.36 -4.68 12.49
CA ASP A 42 -14.78 -4.34 12.44
C ASP A 42 -15.13 -4.00 10.98
N GLU A 43 -15.89 -4.87 10.32
CA GLU A 43 -16.22 -4.71 8.90
C GLU A 43 -17.05 -3.46 8.63
N ASP A 44 -18.02 -3.11 9.50
CA ASP A 44 -18.88 -1.95 9.31
C ASP A 44 -18.07 -0.65 9.48
N ALA A 45 -17.19 -0.60 10.48
CA ALA A 45 -16.26 0.51 10.67
C ALA A 45 -15.26 0.63 9.51
N ALA A 46 -14.79 -0.48 8.98
CA ALA A 46 -13.89 -0.49 7.82
C ALA A 46 -14.57 0.04 6.55
N ILE A 47 -15.80 -0.39 6.26
CA ILE A 47 -16.59 0.10 5.13
C ILE A 47 -16.87 1.60 5.30
N ALA A 48 -17.28 2.04 6.49
CA ALA A 48 -17.50 3.45 6.80
C ALA A 48 -16.22 4.28 6.61
N THR A 49 -15.05 3.73 6.98
CA THR A 49 -13.73 4.37 6.78
C THR A 49 -13.42 4.54 5.30
N ILE A 50 -13.65 3.51 4.47
CA ILE A 50 -13.45 3.59 3.02
C ILE A 50 -14.38 4.65 2.42
N HIS A 51 -15.67 4.65 2.79
CA HIS A 51 -16.61 5.66 2.31
C HIS A 51 -16.18 7.07 2.71
N ARG A 52 -15.73 7.24 3.97
CA ARG A 52 -15.24 8.54 4.44
C ARG A 52 -13.98 8.99 3.69
N ALA A 53 -13.07 8.05 3.38
CA ALA A 53 -11.88 8.35 2.58
C ALA A 53 -12.28 8.87 1.18
N LEU A 54 -13.21 8.20 0.50
CA LEU A 54 -13.72 8.64 -0.81
C LEU A 54 -14.37 10.02 -0.76
N GLU A 55 -15.17 10.32 0.28
CA GLU A 55 -15.75 11.65 0.49
C GLU A 55 -14.69 12.76 0.65
N LEU A 56 -13.54 12.42 1.23
CA LEU A 56 -12.41 13.32 1.42
C LEU A 56 -11.49 13.41 0.19
N GLY A 57 -11.81 12.66 -0.89
CA GLY A 57 -11.03 12.65 -2.13
C GLY A 57 -9.85 11.67 -2.13
N VAL A 58 -9.76 10.75 -1.15
CA VAL A 58 -8.82 9.64 -1.17
C VAL A 58 -9.42 8.52 -2.02
N THR A 59 -9.05 8.46 -3.30
CA THR A 59 -9.65 7.53 -4.27
C THR A 59 -8.78 6.32 -4.57
N PHE A 60 -7.52 6.33 -4.17
CA PHE A 60 -6.57 5.23 -4.36
C PHE A 60 -6.67 4.24 -3.19
N LEU A 61 -7.24 3.06 -3.44
CA LEU A 61 -7.41 1.98 -2.45
C LEU A 61 -6.44 0.84 -2.72
N ASP A 62 -5.74 0.38 -1.68
CA ASP A 62 -4.74 -0.70 -1.77
C ASP A 62 -5.12 -1.88 -0.87
N THR A 63 -5.27 -3.05 -1.48
CA THR A 63 -5.52 -4.33 -0.81
C THR A 63 -4.56 -5.42 -1.30
N ALA A 64 -4.76 -6.68 -0.93
CA ALA A 64 -4.07 -7.86 -1.45
C ALA A 64 -4.89 -9.12 -1.22
N ASP A 65 -4.66 -10.15 -2.05
CA ASP A 65 -5.30 -11.47 -1.91
C ASP A 65 -5.00 -12.11 -0.57
N MET A 66 -3.77 -11.97 -0.07
CA MET A 66 -3.33 -12.59 1.18
C MET A 66 -3.93 -11.97 2.45
N TYR A 67 -4.56 -10.79 2.39
CA TYR A 67 -5.06 -10.12 3.58
C TYR A 67 -6.34 -10.76 4.10
N GLY A 68 -6.32 -11.18 5.37
CA GLY A 68 -7.42 -11.74 6.13
C GLY A 68 -7.92 -13.16 5.82
N PRO A 69 -7.14 -14.15 5.33
CA PRO A 69 -6.85 -14.37 3.94
C PRO A 69 -8.11 -14.28 3.06
N PHE A 70 -7.99 -13.60 1.96
CA PHE A 70 -9.03 -13.33 0.95
C PHE A 70 -10.24 -12.50 1.41
N THR A 71 -10.42 -12.26 2.73
CA THR A 71 -11.58 -11.52 3.25
C THR A 71 -11.48 -10.03 3.01
N ASN A 72 -10.27 -9.47 2.99
CA ASN A 72 -10.06 -8.03 2.75
C ASN A 72 -10.51 -7.60 1.36
N GLU A 73 -10.23 -8.37 0.31
CA GLU A 73 -10.74 -8.07 -1.03
C GLU A 73 -12.26 -8.11 -1.10
N LYS A 74 -12.91 -9.05 -0.39
CA LYS A 74 -14.38 -9.10 -0.30
C LYS A 74 -14.95 -7.88 0.43
N LEU A 75 -14.29 -7.42 1.50
CA LEU A 75 -14.66 -6.21 2.25
C LEU A 75 -14.54 -4.98 1.35
N VAL A 76 -13.40 -4.79 0.68
CA VAL A 76 -13.18 -3.68 -0.25
C VAL A 76 -14.20 -3.73 -1.39
N GLY A 77 -14.44 -4.90 -1.98
CA GLY A 77 -15.45 -5.09 -3.03
C GLY A 77 -16.84 -4.64 -2.60
N ARG A 78 -17.28 -4.97 -1.38
CA ARG A 78 -18.56 -4.49 -0.83
C ARG A 78 -18.56 -2.97 -0.63
N ALA A 79 -17.47 -2.41 -0.14
CA ALA A 79 -17.37 -0.96 0.10
C ALA A 79 -17.44 -0.13 -1.19
N ILE A 80 -16.94 -0.66 -2.31
CA ILE A 80 -16.93 0.04 -3.62
C ILE A 80 -18.08 -0.37 -4.52
N ALA A 81 -18.99 -1.24 -4.07
CA ALA A 81 -20.16 -1.65 -4.85
C ALA A 81 -21.02 -0.43 -5.23
N GLY A 82 -21.25 -0.24 -6.54
CA GLY A 82 -21.94 0.93 -7.09
C GLY A 82 -21.10 2.22 -7.15
N ARG A 83 -19.82 2.18 -6.74
CA ARG A 83 -18.89 3.31 -6.74
C ARG A 83 -17.56 3.00 -7.42
N ARG A 84 -17.48 1.93 -8.23
CA ARG A 84 -16.24 1.45 -8.86
C ARG A 84 -15.52 2.55 -9.66
N ASP A 85 -16.25 3.40 -10.35
CA ASP A 85 -15.72 4.48 -11.20
C ASP A 85 -15.11 5.64 -10.39
N GLU A 86 -15.38 5.71 -9.07
CA GLU A 86 -14.78 6.70 -8.18
C GLU A 86 -13.40 6.28 -7.66
N VAL A 87 -12.99 5.02 -7.92
CA VAL A 87 -11.84 4.37 -7.24
C VAL A 87 -10.76 4.00 -8.23
N VAL A 88 -9.50 4.25 -7.85
CA VAL A 88 -8.32 3.58 -8.40
C VAL A 88 -7.99 2.41 -7.48
N LEU A 89 -8.24 1.20 -7.95
CA LEU A 89 -8.16 -0.03 -7.16
C LEU A 89 -6.86 -0.77 -7.41
N ALA A 90 -6.07 -0.97 -6.35
CA ALA A 90 -4.88 -1.80 -6.37
C ALA A 90 -5.05 -3.07 -5.53
N THR A 91 -4.60 -4.20 -6.07
CA THR A 91 -4.44 -5.44 -5.31
C THR A 91 -3.17 -6.17 -5.71
N LYS A 92 -2.84 -7.26 -5.00
CA LYS A 92 -1.56 -7.94 -5.11
C LYS A 92 -1.75 -9.45 -5.07
N PHE A 93 -0.82 -10.18 -5.74
CA PHE A 93 -0.68 -11.63 -5.66
C PHE A 93 0.75 -12.02 -5.30
N GLY A 94 0.98 -13.28 -5.03
CA GLY A 94 2.33 -13.84 -4.90
C GLY A 94 2.65 -14.40 -3.52
N ASN A 95 2.07 -13.88 -2.45
CA ASN A 95 2.10 -14.50 -1.13
C ASN A 95 0.97 -15.53 -1.04
N GLU A 96 1.22 -16.74 -1.54
CA GLU A 96 0.18 -17.77 -1.64
C GLU A 96 -0.25 -18.25 -0.25
N ARG A 97 -1.57 -18.29 -0.06
CA ARG A 97 -2.22 -18.81 1.16
C ARG A 97 -3.29 -19.82 0.78
N ASP A 98 -3.49 -20.79 1.65
CA ASP A 98 -4.60 -21.73 1.52
C ASP A 98 -5.89 -21.15 2.15
N GLU A 99 -7.03 -21.82 1.92
CA GLU A 99 -8.33 -21.38 2.45
C GLU A 99 -8.39 -21.39 3.98
N ASP A 100 -7.61 -22.24 4.64
CA ASP A 100 -7.46 -22.27 6.10
C ASP A 100 -6.53 -21.17 6.66
N GLY A 101 -5.94 -20.33 5.77
CA GLY A 101 -5.04 -19.27 6.11
C GLY A 101 -3.56 -19.67 6.24
N SER A 102 -3.23 -20.95 6.03
CA SER A 102 -1.83 -21.39 6.04
C SER A 102 -1.04 -20.75 4.91
N ARG A 103 0.24 -20.45 5.17
CA ARG A 103 1.13 -19.83 4.19
C ARG A 103 1.81 -20.93 3.37
N LEU A 104 1.62 -20.88 2.05
CA LEU A 104 2.21 -21.83 1.11
C LEU A 104 3.54 -21.33 0.51
N GLY A 105 3.87 -20.05 0.70
CA GLY A 105 5.10 -19.45 0.23
C GLY A 105 4.88 -18.32 -0.78
N ILE A 106 5.94 -18.01 -1.53
CA ILE A 106 5.85 -17.03 -2.62
C ILE A 106 5.69 -17.81 -3.93
N ASN A 107 4.73 -17.41 -4.77
CA ASN A 107 4.44 -18.05 -6.04
C ASN A 107 4.34 -17.00 -7.16
N GLY A 108 5.37 -16.98 -8.02
CA GLY A 108 5.44 -16.12 -9.22
C GLY A 108 5.13 -16.83 -10.52
N LYS A 109 4.72 -18.10 -10.49
CA LYS A 109 4.50 -18.90 -11.70
C LYS A 109 3.37 -18.35 -12.57
N PRO A 110 3.51 -18.33 -13.91
CA PRO A 110 2.54 -17.78 -14.84
C PRO A 110 1.11 -18.31 -14.64
N GLU A 111 0.94 -19.60 -14.38
CA GLU A 111 -0.37 -20.20 -14.12
C GLU A 111 -1.01 -19.67 -12.83
N TYR A 112 -0.19 -19.43 -11.78
CA TYR A 112 -0.67 -18.85 -10.53
C TYR A 112 -1.04 -17.38 -10.69
N VAL A 113 -0.26 -16.60 -11.43
CA VAL A 113 -0.57 -15.19 -11.74
C VAL A 113 -1.96 -15.05 -12.32
N ARG A 114 -2.30 -15.86 -13.34
CA ARG A 114 -3.61 -15.83 -14.01
C ARG A 114 -4.73 -16.24 -13.05
N LYS A 115 -4.54 -17.37 -12.33
CA LYS A 115 -5.50 -17.88 -11.34
C LYS A 115 -5.78 -16.85 -10.24
N ALA A 116 -4.73 -16.24 -9.69
CA ALA A 116 -4.85 -15.27 -8.61
C ALA A 116 -5.58 -14.00 -9.06
N ALA A 117 -5.31 -13.51 -10.28
CA ALA A 117 -6.00 -12.35 -10.83
C ALA A 117 -7.51 -12.61 -11.02
N ASP A 118 -7.88 -13.76 -11.58
CA ASP A 118 -9.29 -14.12 -11.77
C ASP A 118 -10.02 -14.25 -10.43
N ALA A 119 -9.37 -14.84 -9.43
CA ALA A 119 -9.91 -14.95 -8.09
C ALA A 119 -10.05 -13.57 -7.40
N SER A 120 -9.09 -12.66 -7.58
CA SER A 120 -9.17 -11.28 -7.05
C SER A 120 -10.31 -10.50 -7.69
N LEU A 121 -10.47 -10.55 -9.01
CA LEU A 121 -11.60 -9.92 -9.72
C LEU A 121 -12.95 -10.42 -9.16
N GLN A 122 -13.06 -11.73 -8.93
CA GLN A 122 -14.27 -12.32 -8.38
C GLN A 122 -14.55 -11.86 -6.94
N ARG A 123 -13.53 -11.83 -6.06
CA ARG A 123 -13.68 -11.41 -4.66
C ARG A 123 -14.01 -9.92 -4.53
N LEU A 124 -13.40 -9.10 -5.37
CA LEU A 124 -13.63 -7.65 -5.44
C LEU A 124 -14.95 -7.30 -6.14
N GLY A 125 -15.54 -8.23 -6.92
CA GLY A 125 -16.77 -8.00 -7.67
C GLY A 125 -16.61 -6.97 -8.78
N VAL A 126 -15.46 -6.94 -9.45
CA VAL A 126 -15.11 -5.97 -10.50
C VAL A 126 -14.66 -6.68 -11.77
N ASP A 127 -14.74 -6.00 -12.91
CA ASP A 127 -14.32 -6.51 -14.23
C ASP A 127 -12.83 -6.22 -14.51
N HIS A 128 -12.24 -5.25 -13.83
CA HIS A 128 -10.82 -4.90 -13.97
C HIS A 128 -10.21 -4.37 -12.68
N ILE A 129 -8.88 -4.54 -12.56
CA ILE A 129 -8.01 -3.98 -11.52
C ILE A 129 -7.20 -2.84 -12.15
N ASP A 130 -7.13 -1.67 -11.49
CA ASP A 130 -6.37 -0.54 -12.03
C ASP A 130 -4.86 -0.75 -11.88
N LEU A 131 -4.39 -1.28 -10.75
CA LEU A 131 -2.97 -1.55 -10.50
C LEU A 131 -2.77 -2.91 -9.84
N TYR A 132 -2.08 -3.82 -10.51
CA TYR A 132 -1.85 -5.18 -10.05
C TYR A 132 -0.39 -5.40 -9.72
N TYR A 133 -0.10 -5.77 -8.47
CA TYR A 133 1.26 -5.95 -8.00
C TYR A 133 1.66 -7.41 -7.85
N GLN A 134 2.91 -7.73 -8.23
CA GLN A 134 3.59 -8.86 -7.62
C GLN A 134 4.02 -8.48 -6.20
N HIS A 135 3.42 -9.10 -5.16
CA HIS A 135 3.58 -8.71 -3.76
C HIS A 135 4.99 -8.96 -3.23
N ARG A 136 5.61 -10.07 -3.66
CA ARG A 136 7.02 -10.42 -3.40
C ARG A 136 7.57 -11.13 -4.62
N VAL A 137 8.83 -10.86 -4.94
CA VAL A 137 9.51 -11.52 -6.05
C VAL A 137 9.78 -12.98 -5.68
N ASP A 138 9.35 -13.90 -6.52
CA ASP A 138 9.64 -15.32 -6.40
C ASP A 138 11.06 -15.57 -6.91
N LYS A 139 11.96 -16.03 -6.02
CA LYS A 139 13.38 -16.30 -6.38
C LYS A 139 13.56 -17.58 -7.19
N THR A 140 12.50 -18.38 -7.34
CA THR A 140 12.53 -19.66 -8.07
C THR A 140 11.98 -19.54 -9.49
N VAL A 141 11.38 -18.41 -9.83
CA VAL A 141 10.80 -18.11 -11.14
C VAL A 141 11.49 -16.87 -11.72
N PRO A 142 12.00 -16.89 -12.96
CA PRO A 142 12.50 -15.70 -13.64
C PRO A 142 11.41 -14.61 -13.64
N ILE A 143 11.79 -13.39 -13.23
CA ILE A 143 10.82 -12.30 -13.11
C ILE A 143 10.16 -11.97 -14.46
N GLU A 144 10.86 -12.23 -15.55
CA GLU A 144 10.39 -12.07 -16.92
C GLU A 144 9.16 -12.95 -17.22
N GLU A 145 9.14 -14.17 -16.69
CA GLU A 145 8.00 -15.08 -16.87
C GLU A 145 6.78 -14.61 -16.08
N THR A 146 7.01 -14.16 -14.83
CA THR A 146 5.95 -13.59 -13.99
C THR A 146 5.35 -12.33 -14.63
N VAL A 147 6.21 -11.39 -15.04
CA VAL A 147 5.77 -10.13 -15.66
C VAL A 147 5.17 -10.37 -17.03
N GLY A 148 5.65 -11.36 -17.79
CA GLY A 148 5.04 -11.80 -19.05
C GLY A 148 3.58 -12.22 -18.86
N ALA A 149 3.30 -13.03 -17.83
CA ALA A 149 1.93 -13.43 -17.50
C ALA A 149 1.08 -12.24 -16.99
N MET A 150 1.65 -11.30 -16.23
CA MET A 150 0.95 -10.08 -15.84
C MET A 150 0.61 -9.22 -17.08
N ALA A 151 1.51 -9.11 -18.06
CA ALA A 151 1.27 -8.38 -19.31
C ALA A 151 0.13 -8.99 -20.14
N GLU A 152 -0.02 -10.32 -20.13
CA GLU A 152 -1.18 -10.97 -20.77
C GLU A 152 -2.51 -10.53 -20.11
N LEU A 153 -2.55 -10.31 -18.79
CA LEU A 153 -3.73 -9.79 -18.10
C LEU A 153 -4.06 -8.35 -18.53
N VAL A 154 -3.03 -7.54 -18.82
CA VAL A 154 -3.22 -6.20 -19.40
C VAL A 154 -3.82 -6.29 -20.79
N HIS A 155 -3.27 -7.13 -21.67
CA HIS A 155 -3.81 -7.35 -23.01
C HIS A 155 -5.25 -7.89 -23.00
N ALA A 156 -5.60 -8.69 -21.99
CA ALA A 156 -6.95 -9.21 -21.78
C ALA A 156 -7.93 -8.18 -21.17
N GLY A 157 -7.46 -6.98 -20.80
CA GLY A 157 -8.28 -5.94 -20.19
C GLY A 157 -8.64 -6.19 -18.72
N LYS A 158 -8.13 -7.26 -18.10
CA LYS A 158 -8.36 -7.60 -16.67
C LYS A 158 -7.58 -6.71 -15.71
N VAL A 159 -6.45 -6.18 -16.15
CA VAL A 159 -5.56 -5.30 -15.41
C VAL A 159 -5.21 -4.10 -16.28
N ARG A 160 -5.11 -2.91 -15.71
CA ARG A 160 -4.73 -1.70 -16.46
C ARG A 160 -3.24 -1.38 -16.35
N HIS A 161 -2.69 -1.49 -15.16
CA HIS A 161 -1.29 -1.12 -14.86
C HIS A 161 -0.63 -2.19 -14.00
N LEU A 162 0.69 -2.37 -14.19
CA LEU A 162 1.50 -3.32 -13.44
C LEU A 162 2.37 -2.64 -12.40
N GLY A 163 2.54 -3.32 -11.27
CA GLY A 163 3.44 -2.91 -10.20
C GLY A 163 4.24 -4.06 -9.62
N LEU A 164 5.30 -3.70 -8.91
CA LEU A 164 6.09 -4.62 -8.10
C LEU A 164 6.07 -4.16 -6.63
N SER A 165 6.34 -5.08 -5.71
CA SER A 165 6.51 -4.73 -4.30
C SER A 165 7.79 -5.35 -3.76
N GLU A 166 8.59 -4.57 -3.00
CA GLU A 166 9.85 -5.00 -2.37
C GLU A 166 10.84 -5.63 -3.35
N ALA A 167 10.92 -5.11 -4.59
CA ALA A 167 11.82 -5.61 -5.62
C ALA A 167 13.16 -4.88 -5.57
N SER A 168 14.26 -5.59 -5.83
CA SER A 168 15.60 -5.01 -6.01
C SER A 168 15.68 -4.17 -7.29
N ALA A 169 16.63 -3.25 -7.37
CA ALA A 169 16.86 -2.45 -8.57
C ALA A 169 17.09 -3.31 -9.83
N ALA A 170 17.80 -4.43 -9.69
CA ALA A 170 18.01 -5.36 -10.79
C ALA A 170 16.70 -5.98 -11.29
N ASN A 171 15.84 -6.46 -10.36
CA ASN A 171 14.53 -7.02 -10.72
C ASN A 171 13.60 -5.98 -11.33
N ILE A 172 13.63 -4.74 -10.83
CA ILE A 172 12.84 -3.62 -11.37
C ILE A 172 13.23 -3.37 -12.83
N ARG A 173 14.53 -3.29 -13.14
CA ARG A 173 15.04 -3.07 -14.50
C ARG A 173 14.64 -4.21 -15.44
N THR A 174 14.84 -5.46 -15.01
CA THR A 174 14.49 -6.65 -15.80
C THR A 174 12.98 -6.70 -16.07
N ALA A 175 12.16 -6.51 -15.04
CA ALA A 175 10.71 -6.48 -15.17
C ALA A 175 10.21 -5.37 -16.11
N HIS A 176 10.75 -4.15 -15.95
CA HIS A 176 10.36 -3.00 -16.77
C HIS A 176 10.73 -3.15 -18.25
N ALA A 177 11.78 -3.93 -18.55
CA ALA A 177 12.16 -4.27 -19.93
C ALA A 177 11.18 -5.24 -20.60
N VAL A 178 10.46 -6.07 -19.85
CA VAL A 178 9.42 -6.98 -20.36
C VAL A 178 8.11 -6.25 -20.64
N HIS A 179 7.66 -5.44 -19.66
CA HIS A 179 6.45 -4.63 -19.74
C HIS A 179 6.61 -3.42 -18.83
N PRO A 180 6.11 -2.23 -19.23
CA PRO A 180 6.16 -1.03 -18.37
C PRO A 180 5.60 -1.30 -16.97
N ILE A 181 6.44 -1.09 -15.95
CA ILE A 181 6.04 -1.09 -14.55
C ILE A 181 5.64 0.34 -14.19
N THR A 182 4.42 0.52 -13.71
CA THR A 182 3.86 1.83 -13.35
C THR A 182 4.31 2.29 -11.97
N ALA A 183 4.36 1.36 -10.99
CA ALA A 183 4.72 1.70 -9.63
C ALA A 183 5.50 0.59 -8.92
N LEU A 184 6.39 1.00 -8.02
CA LEU A 184 6.94 0.14 -6.97
C LEU A 184 6.26 0.47 -5.65
N GLN A 185 5.79 -0.56 -4.92
CA GLN A 185 5.35 -0.43 -3.54
C GLN A 185 6.43 -0.94 -2.59
N THR A 186 6.92 -0.09 -1.67
CA THR A 186 7.95 -0.47 -0.69
C THR A 186 7.82 0.37 0.58
N GLU A 187 8.38 -0.07 1.71
CA GLU A 187 8.36 0.70 2.95
C GLU A 187 9.18 1.99 2.79
N TYR A 188 8.55 3.13 3.07
CA TYR A 188 9.24 4.41 3.09
C TYR A 188 8.62 5.36 4.09
N SER A 189 9.44 5.87 5.00
CA SER A 189 9.02 6.76 6.07
C SER A 189 10.23 7.48 6.68
N LEU A 190 10.00 8.35 7.65
CA LEU A 190 11.08 8.94 8.46
C LEU A 190 11.99 7.90 9.15
N PHE A 191 11.47 6.68 9.41
CA PHE A 191 12.23 5.58 10.04
C PHE A 191 12.89 4.62 9.04
N THR A 192 12.42 4.56 7.79
CA THR A 192 12.88 3.60 6.79
C THR A 192 13.24 4.36 5.53
N ARG A 193 14.53 4.57 5.29
CA ARG A 193 15.05 5.41 4.20
C ARG A 193 16.02 4.68 3.26
N ASP A 194 16.20 3.38 3.45
CA ASP A 194 17.18 2.56 2.72
C ASP A 194 17.00 2.61 1.20
N ILE A 195 15.78 2.92 0.73
CA ILE A 195 15.48 3.02 -0.71
C ILE A 195 16.11 4.24 -1.39
N GLU A 196 16.59 5.22 -0.63
CA GLU A 196 17.12 6.48 -1.17
C GLU A 196 18.44 6.29 -1.93
N ASP A 197 19.23 5.27 -1.56
CA ASP A 197 20.56 5.05 -2.12
C ASP A 197 20.51 4.43 -3.53
N GLU A 198 19.60 3.50 -3.79
CA GLU A 198 19.57 2.74 -5.05
C GLU A 198 18.17 2.67 -5.68
N ILE A 199 17.15 2.32 -4.90
CA ILE A 199 15.80 2.05 -5.43
C ILE A 199 15.17 3.32 -5.98
N LEU A 200 15.11 4.38 -5.19
CA LEU A 200 14.47 5.64 -5.59
C LEU A 200 15.15 6.27 -6.83
N PRO A 201 16.50 6.34 -6.93
CA PRO A 201 17.18 6.72 -8.17
C PRO A 201 16.80 5.84 -9.37
N THR A 202 16.74 4.51 -9.18
CA THR A 202 16.35 3.57 -10.25
C THR A 202 14.91 3.81 -10.73
N LEU A 203 13.97 4.05 -9.82
CA LEU A 203 12.59 4.36 -10.18
C LEU A 203 12.51 5.64 -11.03
N ARG A 204 13.21 6.68 -10.62
CA ARG A 204 13.24 7.96 -11.33
C ARG A 204 13.87 7.87 -12.71
N GLU A 205 14.96 7.10 -12.84
CA GLU A 205 15.60 6.81 -14.13
C GLU A 205 14.62 6.12 -15.10
N LEU A 206 13.83 5.17 -14.61
CA LEU A 206 12.90 4.39 -15.41
C LEU A 206 11.51 5.05 -15.54
N GLY A 207 11.27 6.18 -14.84
CA GLY A 207 9.99 6.84 -14.82
C GLY A 207 8.89 6.03 -14.15
N ILE A 208 9.23 5.31 -13.07
CA ILE A 208 8.32 4.48 -12.25
C ILE A 208 7.92 5.26 -11.01
N GLY A 209 6.64 5.26 -10.64
CA GLY A 209 6.16 5.88 -9.42
C GLY A 209 6.45 5.06 -8.16
N LEU A 210 6.48 5.74 -7.01
CA LEU A 210 6.67 5.10 -5.70
C LEU A 210 5.37 5.14 -4.89
N VAL A 211 5.00 3.99 -4.32
CA VAL A 211 3.86 3.85 -3.40
C VAL A 211 4.39 3.42 -2.02
N PRO A 212 4.69 4.38 -1.12
CA PRO A 212 5.13 4.10 0.24
C PRO A 212 4.06 3.41 1.07
N TYR A 213 4.32 2.18 1.53
CA TYR A 213 3.50 1.60 2.60
C TYR A 213 4.13 1.89 3.97
N SER A 214 3.34 1.79 5.03
CA SER A 214 3.72 2.13 6.42
C SER A 214 4.39 3.51 6.57
N PRO A 215 3.90 4.58 5.92
CA PRO A 215 4.51 5.91 5.97
C PRO A 215 4.48 6.52 7.38
N LEU A 216 3.67 5.96 8.28
CA LEU A 216 3.59 6.33 9.70
C LEU A 216 4.41 5.39 10.62
N GLY A 217 5.34 4.60 10.07
CA GLY A 217 6.14 3.66 10.85
C GLY A 217 5.29 2.64 11.60
N ARG A 218 4.22 2.16 10.99
CA ARG A 218 3.19 1.27 11.56
C ARG A 218 2.51 1.86 12.81
N GLY A 219 2.26 3.17 12.80
CA GLY A 219 1.62 3.90 13.88
C GLY A 219 2.59 4.55 14.87
N LEU A 220 3.85 4.15 14.94
CA LEU A 220 4.81 4.69 15.90
C LEU A 220 5.06 6.20 15.70
N LEU A 221 5.12 6.66 14.43
CA LEU A 221 5.30 8.07 14.09
C LEU A 221 4.10 8.97 14.41
N THR A 222 2.96 8.40 14.81
CA THR A 222 1.81 9.19 15.29
C THR A 222 2.00 9.68 16.71
N GLY A 223 2.89 9.02 17.49
CA GLY A 223 3.09 9.24 18.91
C GLY A 223 1.98 8.66 19.79
N ALA A 224 1.07 7.84 19.24
CA ALA A 224 0.00 7.18 19.98
C ALA A 224 0.47 5.90 20.72
N ILE A 225 1.62 5.34 20.31
CA ILE A 225 2.20 4.13 20.91
C ILE A 225 3.37 4.56 21.78
N ALA A 226 3.28 4.33 23.09
CA ALA A 226 4.35 4.59 24.07
C ALA A 226 4.96 3.29 24.61
N THR A 227 4.17 2.21 24.63
CA THR A 227 4.60 0.88 25.07
C THR A 227 3.94 -0.19 24.21
N THR A 228 4.42 -1.43 24.30
CA THR A 228 3.74 -2.56 23.66
C THR A 228 2.37 -2.86 24.26
N ASP A 229 2.07 -2.35 25.46
CA ASP A 229 0.78 -2.54 26.13
C ASP A 229 -0.33 -1.64 25.53
N ASP A 230 0.05 -0.63 24.75
CA ASP A 230 -0.89 0.16 23.95
C ASP A 230 -1.44 -0.60 22.73
N LEU A 231 -0.87 -1.77 22.43
CA LEU A 231 -1.26 -2.62 21.31
C LEU A 231 -2.17 -3.77 21.80
N ALA A 232 -3.15 -4.15 20.99
CA ALA A 232 -3.99 -5.32 21.28
C ALA A 232 -3.16 -6.60 21.50
N ALA A 233 -3.67 -7.56 22.24
CA ALA A 233 -2.92 -8.75 22.62
C ALA A 233 -2.53 -9.61 21.39
N ASP A 234 -3.35 -9.62 20.36
CA ASP A 234 -3.17 -10.31 19.09
C ASP A 234 -2.52 -9.45 17.99
N ASP A 235 -2.11 -8.22 18.32
CA ASP A 235 -1.45 -7.32 17.39
C ASP A 235 -0.07 -7.85 16.98
N SER A 236 0.15 -8.04 15.70
CA SER A 236 1.38 -8.60 15.17
C SER A 236 2.63 -7.77 15.48
N ARG A 237 2.48 -6.46 15.75
CA ARG A 237 3.59 -5.56 16.15
C ARG A 237 4.22 -5.95 17.49
N ARG A 238 3.50 -6.72 18.33
CA ARG A 238 4.05 -7.30 19.58
C ARG A 238 5.04 -8.43 19.32
N SER A 239 5.08 -8.98 18.11
CA SER A 239 5.96 -10.10 17.77
C SER A 239 7.41 -9.64 17.52
N ALA A 240 8.37 -10.56 17.73
CA ALA A 240 9.78 -10.34 17.40
C ALA A 240 10.04 -10.06 15.91
N TYR A 241 9.06 -10.29 15.04
CA TYR A 241 9.14 -9.94 13.63
C TYR A 241 9.21 -8.42 13.39
N PHE A 242 8.74 -7.62 14.36
CA PHE A 242 8.79 -6.17 14.32
C PHE A 242 9.73 -5.61 15.40
N PRO A 243 11.06 -5.69 15.19
CA PRO A 243 12.05 -5.34 16.22
C PRO A 243 11.96 -3.88 16.69
N ARG A 244 11.45 -2.96 15.84
CA ARG A 244 11.29 -1.53 16.21
C ARG A 244 10.31 -1.29 17.37
N PHE A 245 9.48 -2.28 17.70
CA PHE A 245 8.54 -2.24 18.83
C PHE A 245 9.05 -3.00 20.06
N GLN A 246 10.32 -3.46 20.09
CA GLN A 246 10.84 -4.31 21.15
C GLN A 246 11.98 -3.63 21.91
N GLY A 247 11.96 -3.75 23.25
CA GLY A 247 13.06 -3.42 24.14
C GLY A 247 13.75 -2.08 23.82
N GLU A 248 15.06 -2.07 23.82
CA GLU A 248 15.90 -0.88 23.58
C GLU A 248 15.63 -0.19 22.23
N ALA A 249 15.21 -0.96 21.21
CA ALA A 249 14.87 -0.38 19.92
C ALA A 249 13.58 0.47 20.01
N LEU A 250 12.61 0.05 20.80
CA LEU A 250 11.41 0.86 21.05
C LEU A 250 11.78 2.15 21.77
N ASP A 251 12.60 2.08 22.83
CA ASP A 251 13.01 3.26 23.60
C ASP A 251 13.75 4.28 22.72
N ALA A 252 14.68 3.82 21.89
CA ALA A 252 15.40 4.67 20.94
C ALA A 252 14.44 5.33 19.92
N ASN A 253 13.47 4.57 19.39
CA ASN A 253 12.48 5.09 18.46
C ASN A 253 11.54 6.11 19.12
N LEU A 254 11.14 5.89 20.38
CA LEU A 254 10.30 6.85 21.13
C LEU A 254 11.03 8.17 21.37
N ALA A 255 12.35 8.15 21.60
CA ALA A 255 13.15 9.37 21.69
C ALA A 255 13.13 10.16 20.37
N LEU A 256 13.17 9.47 19.21
CA LEU A 256 13.01 10.13 17.90
C LEU A 256 11.60 10.67 17.70
N VAL A 257 10.56 9.91 18.11
CA VAL A 257 9.16 10.37 18.05
C VAL A 257 8.95 11.64 18.89
N ALA A 258 9.59 11.74 20.06
CA ALA A 258 9.52 12.95 20.89
C ALA A 258 10.05 14.19 20.13
N ARG A 259 11.16 14.05 19.39
CA ARG A 259 11.69 15.13 18.55
C ARG A 259 10.76 15.49 17.39
N ILE A 260 10.11 14.49 16.76
CA ILE A 260 9.12 14.72 15.71
C ILE A 260 7.91 15.45 16.27
N ARG A 261 7.48 15.15 17.50
CA ARG A 261 6.38 15.84 18.20
C ARG A 261 6.70 17.31 18.41
N GLU A 262 7.89 17.64 18.95
CA GLU A 262 8.34 19.03 19.14
C GLU A 262 8.29 19.81 17.80
N LEU A 263 8.79 19.22 16.71
CA LEU A 263 8.76 19.83 15.38
C LEU A 263 7.35 20.01 14.84
N ALA A 264 6.46 19.05 15.06
CA ALA A 264 5.07 19.12 14.66
C ALA A 264 4.32 20.22 15.41
N GLU A 265 4.49 20.28 16.75
CA GLU A 265 3.91 21.33 17.59
C GLU A 265 4.34 22.72 17.16
N ALA A 266 5.63 22.93 16.87
CA ALA A 266 6.14 24.21 16.35
C ALA A 266 5.52 24.64 15.02
N LYS A 267 4.92 23.69 14.26
CA LYS A 267 4.23 23.93 12.99
C LYS A 267 2.69 23.90 13.13
N GLY A 268 2.15 23.72 14.32
CA GLY A 268 0.71 23.58 14.56
C GLY A 268 0.12 22.32 13.93
N ALA A 269 0.91 21.23 13.84
CA ALA A 269 0.54 19.97 13.21
C ALA A 269 0.68 18.81 14.18
N THR A 270 0.08 17.66 13.87
CA THR A 270 0.33 16.40 14.57
C THR A 270 1.58 15.70 14.04
N PRO A 271 2.24 14.83 14.83
CA PRO A 271 3.39 14.04 14.37
C PRO A 271 3.08 13.23 13.10
N GLY A 272 1.89 12.60 13.02
CA GLY A 272 1.43 11.87 11.84
C GLY A 272 1.29 12.75 10.60
N GLN A 273 0.75 13.97 10.75
CA GLN A 273 0.69 14.94 9.65
C GLN A 273 2.08 15.35 9.17
N LEU A 274 3.01 15.59 10.09
CA LEU A 274 4.39 15.92 9.74
C LEU A 274 5.07 14.74 8.99
N ALA A 275 4.88 13.50 9.47
CA ALA A 275 5.44 12.31 8.82
C ALA A 275 4.90 12.12 7.39
N LEU A 276 3.59 12.27 7.18
CA LEU A 276 2.98 12.19 5.86
C LEU A 276 3.44 13.33 4.94
N ALA A 277 3.48 14.56 5.45
CA ALA A 277 3.96 15.71 4.69
C ALA A 277 5.42 15.53 4.25
N TRP A 278 6.27 14.93 5.12
CA TRP A 278 7.65 14.62 4.76
C TRP A 278 7.72 13.64 3.58
N VAL A 279 6.97 12.52 3.62
CA VAL A 279 6.94 11.55 2.51
C VAL A 279 6.45 12.20 1.22
N LEU A 280 5.38 12.99 1.28
CA LEU A 280 4.81 13.70 0.13
C LEU A 280 5.77 14.74 -0.47
N ALA A 281 6.65 15.31 0.34
CA ALA A 281 7.64 16.29 -0.10
C ALA A 281 8.84 15.66 -0.83
N GLN A 282 9.01 14.33 -0.79
CA GLN A 282 10.14 13.66 -1.44
C GLN A 282 10.01 13.62 -2.98
N GLY A 283 8.81 13.81 -3.54
CA GLY A 283 8.60 13.88 -4.98
C GLY A 283 7.13 13.86 -5.40
N ASN A 284 6.87 14.35 -6.62
CA ASN A 284 5.52 14.29 -7.22
C ASN A 284 5.20 12.92 -7.81
N ASP A 285 6.16 12.05 -7.86
CA ASP A 285 6.14 10.65 -8.28
C ASP A 285 5.81 9.69 -7.12
N ILE A 286 5.43 10.23 -5.94
CA ILE A 286 5.25 9.47 -4.70
C ILE A 286 3.82 9.64 -4.17
N ALA A 287 3.09 8.52 -3.97
CA ALA A 287 1.74 8.49 -3.41
C ALA A 287 1.69 7.48 -2.23
N PRO A 288 1.84 7.93 -0.97
CA PRO A 288 1.81 7.03 0.18
C PRO A 288 0.42 6.46 0.44
N ILE A 289 0.38 5.25 1.01
CA ILE A 289 -0.84 4.53 1.39
C ILE A 289 -0.86 4.25 2.90
N PRO A 290 -1.05 5.27 3.76
CA PRO A 290 -1.25 5.02 5.18
C PRO A 290 -2.41 4.05 5.37
N GLY A 291 -2.23 3.10 6.31
CA GLY A 291 -3.27 2.18 6.75
C GLY A 291 -3.98 2.70 8.01
N THR A 292 -5.17 2.18 8.24
CA THR A 292 -5.98 2.46 9.44
C THR A 292 -6.67 1.20 9.91
#